data_43d42e8c201312efbff8d263a92341e7
#
_entry.id   43d42e8c201312efbff8d263a92341e7
#
_cell.length_a   1.000
_cell.length_b   1.000
_cell.length_c   1.000
_cell.angle_alpha   90.00
_cell.angle_beta   90.00
_cell.angle_gamma   90.00
#
_symmetry.space_group_name_H-M   'P 1'
#
loop_
_entity.id
_entity.type
_entity.pdbx_description
1 polymer ?
#
loop_
_entity_poly.entity_id
_entity_poly.type
_entity_poly.pdbx_seq_one_letter_code
_entity_poly.pdbx_strand_id
1 'polypeptide(L)'
;MRRLKLLVVAGAVVAMTLGQALPASASVLVRAKCNFFSPKSVSVGKGTRVVWKSACASHTVTSYSKNWSKNVVLAQGQTTARTFKTRGVFKFRCRFHSTLSNGVCSGMCGKVAVT
;
A
#
# COMPACT_ATOMS: atom_id res chain seq x y z
N MET A 1 -41.69 37.83 11.74
CA MET A 1 -41.30 37.33 11.70
C MET A 1 -40.49 36.65 11.33
N ARG A 2 -40.06 36.43 11.33
CA ARG A 2 -39.31 35.86 11.18
C ARG A 2 -38.80 34.93 10.96
N ARG A 3 -38.61 34.62 10.94
CA ARG A 3 -38.14 33.82 10.94
C ARG A 3 -37.56 33.00 10.48
N LEU A 4 -37.15 32.65 10.44
CA LEU A 4 -36.58 31.89 10.18
C LEU A 4 -35.92 31.19 9.77
N LYS A 5 -35.75 30.94 9.68
CA LYS A 5 -35.27 30.29 9.46
C LYS A 5 -34.60 29.43 9.21
N LEU A 6 -34.33 29.12 9.48
CA LEU A 6 -33.75 28.31 9.42
C LEU A 6 -33.23 27.48 9.00
N LEU A 7 -33.21 27.24 8.97
CA LEU A 7 -32.86 26.38 8.66
C LEU A 7 -32.13 25.75 8.31
N VAL A 8 -31.88 25.58 8.34
CA VAL A 8 -31.32 24.89 8.09
C VAL A 8 -30.63 24.24 7.93
N VAL A 9 -30.49 24.15 8.19
CA VAL A 9 -29.94 23.43 8.16
C VAL A 9 -29.45 22.63 7.92
N ALA A 10 -29.63 22.48 8.12
CA ALA A 10 -29.30 21.58 7.95
C ALA A 10 -28.67 21.06 7.33
N GLY A 11 -28.62 21.10 7.31
CA GLY A 11 -28.21 20.35 6.70
C GLY A 11 -27.34 20.08 6.45
N ALA A 12 -27.20 20.09 6.70
CA ALA A 12 -26.48 19.59 6.41
C ALA A 12 -25.93 18.91 6.53
N VAL A 13 -26.00 18.96 6.94
CA VAL A 13 -25.57 18.16 7.08
C VAL A 13 -25.23 17.39 6.68
N VAL A 14 -25.55 17.51 6.86
CA VAL A 14 -25.40 16.57 6.46
C VAL A 14 -24.65 16.34 5.87
N ALA A 15 -24.44 16.56 5.83
CA ALA A 15 -23.76 16.12 5.23
C ALA A 15 -23.00 15.66 5.36
N MET A 16 -22.97 15.61 5.88
CA MET A 16 -22.42 14.93 5.99
C MET A 16 -21.84 14.25 5.81
N THR A 17 -21.82 14.30 6.02
CA THR A 17 -21.35 13.54 5.96
C THR A 17 -20.87 12.80 5.48
N LEU A 18 -21.13 12.72 5.66
CA LEU A 18 -20.86 11.82 5.18
C LEU A 18 -19.94 11.65 4.59
N GLY A 19 -19.52 11.99 4.53
CA GLY A 19 -18.67 11.87 3.93
C GLY A 19 -18.02 11.09 3.87
N GLN A 20 -17.98 10.75 4.21
CA GLN A 20 -17.58 9.99 4.07
C GLN A 20 -16.94 9.42 3.68
N ALA A 21 -16.72 9.49 4.01
CA ALA A 21 -16.32 8.94 3.72
C ALA A 21 -15.51 8.28 3.17
N LEU A 22 -15.13 8.14 2.78
CA LEU A 22 -14.50 7.44 2.19
C LEU A 22 -13.20 7.64 1.96
N PRO A 23 -12.49 7.24 2.29
CA PRO A 23 -11.25 7.39 2.29
C PRO A 23 -10.55 6.87 1.30
N ALA A 24 -10.57 7.27 0.46
CA ALA A 24 -10.03 6.80 -0.52
C ALA A 24 -8.65 6.68 -0.42
N SER A 25 -7.86 7.17 0.00
CA SER A 25 -6.47 7.07 -0.20
C SER A 25 -5.78 6.56 0.96
N ALA A 26 -6.24 5.51 1.50
CA ALA A 26 -5.52 4.81 2.54
C ALA A 26 -4.12 4.47 2.03
N SER A 27 -3.16 4.56 2.91
CA SER A 27 -1.75 4.31 2.61
C SER A 27 -1.19 3.35 3.65
N VAL A 28 -0.41 2.39 3.22
CA VAL A 28 0.23 1.41 4.08
C VAL A 28 1.72 1.47 3.83
N LEU A 29 2.51 1.46 4.89
CA LEU A 29 3.96 1.50 4.79
C LEU A 29 4.56 0.12 5.07
N VAL A 30 5.42 -0.33 4.18
CA VAL A 30 6.24 -1.52 4.34
C VAL A 30 7.69 -1.03 4.42
N ARG A 31 8.38 -1.39 5.48
CA ARG A 31 9.79 -1.04 5.63
C ARG A 31 10.66 -2.19 5.14
N ALA A 32 11.64 -1.88 4.31
CA ALA A 32 12.68 -2.82 3.96
C ALA A 32 13.75 -2.69 5.03
N LYS A 33 13.75 -3.63 5.97
CA LYS A 33 14.74 -3.68 7.03
C LYS A 33 16.05 -4.21 6.48
N CYS A 34 16.96 -4.61 7.32
CA CYS A 34 18.26 -5.02 6.84
C CYS A 34 18.22 -6.27 5.96
N ASN A 35 17.34 -7.23 6.26
CA ASN A 35 17.19 -8.42 5.43
C ASN A 35 15.79 -9.00 5.42
N PHE A 36 14.77 -8.20 5.72
CA PHE A 36 13.38 -8.63 5.67
C PHE A 36 12.47 -7.42 5.48
N PHE A 37 11.25 -7.65 4.99
CA PHE A 37 10.23 -6.62 4.92
C PHE A 37 9.35 -6.66 6.17
N SER A 38 8.97 -5.49 6.66
CA SER A 38 8.10 -5.37 7.83
C SER A 38 7.00 -4.33 7.57
N PRO A 39 5.75 -4.72 7.53
CA PRO A 39 5.26 -6.09 7.60
C PRO A 39 5.60 -6.87 6.33
N LYS A 40 5.74 -8.17 6.48
CA LYS A 40 6.06 -9.04 5.37
C LYS A 40 4.84 -9.27 4.47
N SER A 41 3.67 -9.22 5.04
CA SER A 41 2.42 -9.45 4.34
C SER A 41 1.40 -8.41 4.77
N VAL A 42 0.76 -7.77 3.82
CA VAL A 42 -0.29 -6.80 4.12
C VAL A 42 -1.57 -7.19 3.38
N SER A 43 -2.71 -6.95 4.04
CA SER A 43 -4.03 -7.11 3.43
C SER A 43 -4.66 -5.75 3.31
N VAL A 44 -5.08 -5.38 2.13
CA VAL A 44 -5.59 -4.04 1.86
C VAL A 44 -6.82 -4.11 0.96
N GLY A 45 -7.61 -3.06 0.97
CA GLY A 45 -8.72 -2.91 0.03
C GLY A 45 -8.23 -2.35 -1.29
N LYS A 46 -9.05 -2.49 -2.32
CA LYS A 46 -8.77 -1.89 -3.63
C LYS A 46 -8.65 -0.38 -3.48
N GLY A 47 -7.69 0.20 -4.16
CA GLY A 47 -7.43 1.63 -4.09
C GLY A 47 -6.38 2.03 -3.06
N THR A 48 -5.92 1.10 -2.26
CA THR A 48 -4.90 1.38 -1.25
C THR A 48 -3.54 1.59 -1.90
N ARG A 49 -2.84 2.59 -1.42
CA ARG A 49 -1.47 2.88 -1.86
C ARG A 49 -0.50 2.22 -0.89
N VAL A 50 0.32 1.33 -1.39
CA VAL A 50 1.37 0.70 -0.59
C VAL A 50 2.68 1.41 -0.89
N VAL A 51 3.37 1.81 0.17
CA VAL A 51 4.66 2.51 0.09
C VAL A 51 5.71 1.61 0.70
N TRP A 52 6.81 1.41 0.00
CA TRP A 52 7.99 0.72 0.54
C TRP A 52 9.05 1.76 0.81
N LYS A 53 9.68 1.67 1.97
CA LYS A 53 10.78 2.55 2.34
C LYS A 53 11.98 1.71 2.78
N SER A 54 13.14 2.00 2.24
CA SER A 54 14.36 1.35 2.71
C SER A 54 14.78 1.94 4.04
N ALA A 55 14.74 1.14 5.09
CA ALA A 55 15.10 1.56 6.43
C ALA A 55 16.53 1.18 6.80
N CYS A 56 17.19 0.34 6.02
CA CYS A 56 18.52 -0.16 6.33
C CYS A 56 19.19 -0.57 5.02
N ALA A 57 20.27 0.11 4.64
CA ALA A 57 21.06 -0.24 3.44
C ALA A 57 20.25 -0.11 2.14
N SER A 58 20.71 -0.72 1.09
CA SER A 58 20.04 -0.69 -0.21
C SER A 58 19.24 -1.96 -0.43
N HIS A 59 18.07 -1.81 -1.02
CA HIS A 59 17.18 -2.93 -1.30
C HIS A 59 16.54 -2.76 -2.66
N THR A 60 15.88 -3.79 -3.14
CA THR A 60 14.98 -3.66 -4.29
C THR A 60 13.57 -4.00 -3.87
N VAL A 61 12.60 -3.44 -4.58
CA VAL A 61 11.22 -3.89 -4.54
C VAL A 61 10.94 -4.42 -5.93
N THR A 62 10.88 -5.73 -6.04
CA THR A 62 10.79 -6.40 -7.33
C THR A 62 9.65 -7.39 -7.31
N SER A 63 8.72 -7.23 -8.25
CA SER A 63 7.60 -8.15 -8.39
C SER A 63 8.08 -9.53 -8.84
N TYR A 64 7.42 -10.58 -8.35
CA TYR A 64 7.68 -11.93 -8.85
C TYR A 64 6.41 -12.77 -9.04
N SER A 65 5.24 -12.18 -8.94
CA SER A 65 4.02 -12.78 -9.43
C SER A 65 3.65 -12.11 -10.75
N LYS A 66 2.98 -12.84 -11.63
CA LYS A 66 2.79 -12.39 -13.01
C LYS A 66 1.73 -11.31 -13.17
N ASN A 67 1.02 -10.98 -12.12
CA ASN A 67 -0.11 -10.05 -12.16
C ASN A 67 0.29 -8.58 -11.98
N TRP A 68 1.56 -8.27 -11.85
CA TRP A 68 2.05 -6.88 -11.77
C TRP A 68 3.54 -6.81 -12.10
N SER A 69 4.02 -5.60 -12.29
CA SER A 69 5.41 -5.38 -12.65
C SER A 69 5.99 -4.25 -11.82
N LYS A 70 7.10 -4.52 -11.17
CA LYS A 70 7.87 -3.52 -10.42
C LYS A 70 9.30 -4.03 -10.25
N ASN A 71 10.26 -3.12 -10.42
CA ASN A 71 11.66 -3.45 -10.20
C ASN A 71 12.42 -2.15 -9.94
N VAL A 72 12.53 -1.78 -8.66
CA VAL A 72 13.09 -0.51 -8.25
C VAL A 72 14.18 -0.75 -7.21
N VAL A 73 15.28 -0.05 -7.33
CA VAL A 73 16.35 -0.06 -6.34
C VAL A 73 16.16 1.13 -5.42
N LEU A 74 16.20 0.90 -4.14
CA LEU A 74 16.06 1.93 -3.11
C LEU A 74 17.35 2.02 -2.30
N ALA A 75 17.98 3.17 -2.30
CA ALA A 75 19.02 3.46 -1.31
C ALA A 75 18.33 3.71 0.03
N GLN A 76 19.08 3.64 1.11
CA GLN A 76 18.54 3.88 2.46
C GLN A 76 17.79 5.21 2.51
N GLY A 77 16.59 5.17 3.04
CA GLY A 77 15.71 6.33 3.17
C GLY A 77 14.81 6.58 1.98
N GLN A 78 15.08 5.97 0.83
CA GLN A 78 14.26 6.18 -0.36
C GLN A 78 12.99 5.35 -0.31
N THR A 79 12.00 5.79 -1.06
CA THR A 79 10.68 5.15 -1.12
C THR A 79 10.26 4.87 -2.56
N THR A 80 9.38 3.90 -2.71
CA THR A 80 8.64 3.64 -3.93
C THR A 80 7.22 3.25 -3.53
N ALA A 81 6.27 3.38 -4.43
CA ALA A 81 4.89 3.12 -4.10
C ALA A 81 4.12 2.51 -5.25
N ARG A 82 2.99 1.89 -4.93
CA ARG A 82 2.05 1.39 -5.92
C ARG A 82 0.64 1.48 -5.33
N THR A 83 -0.30 1.96 -6.12
CA THR A 83 -1.72 1.91 -5.76
C THR A 83 -2.32 0.65 -6.39
N PHE A 84 -2.89 -0.21 -5.55
CA PHE A 84 -3.45 -1.48 -6.00
C PHE A 84 -4.95 -1.33 -6.22
N LYS A 85 -5.37 -1.46 -7.47
CA LYS A 85 -6.76 -1.21 -7.87
C LYS A 85 -7.55 -2.47 -8.18
N THR A 86 -6.90 -3.61 -8.23
CA THR A 86 -7.55 -4.88 -8.54
C THR A 86 -7.29 -5.90 -7.45
N ARG A 87 -8.20 -6.84 -7.28
CA ARG A 87 -8.02 -7.94 -6.34
C ARG A 87 -6.88 -8.83 -6.75
N GLY A 88 -6.28 -9.46 -5.80
CA GLY A 88 -5.26 -10.47 -6.07
C GLY A 88 -4.19 -10.46 -5.01
N VAL A 89 -3.23 -11.37 -5.16
CA VAL A 89 -2.05 -11.44 -4.31
C VAL A 89 -0.86 -11.02 -5.16
N PHE A 90 -0.21 -9.97 -4.74
CA PHE A 90 0.87 -9.33 -5.48
C PHE A 90 2.16 -9.54 -4.71
N LYS A 91 3.06 -10.34 -5.24
CA LYS A 91 4.26 -10.79 -4.54
C LYS A 91 5.46 -9.96 -4.91
N PHE A 92 6.27 -9.61 -3.92
CA PHE A 92 7.48 -8.81 -4.11
C PHE A 92 8.64 -9.40 -3.31
N ARG A 93 9.84 -9.05 -3.72
CA ARG A 93 11.05 -9.50 -3.06
C ARG A 93 12.16 -8.46 -3.22
N CYS A 94 13.19 -8.57 -2.40
CA CYS A 94 14.44 -7.86 -2.60
C CYS A 94 15.39 -8.81 -3.30
N ARG A 95 15.87 -8.42 -4.50
CA ARG A 95 16.77 -9.28 -5.26
C ARG A 95 18.14 -9.47 -4.60
N PHE A 96 18.52 -8.54 -3.75
CA PHE A 96 19.82 -8.62 -3.08
C PHE A 96 19.84 -9.62 -1.93
N HIS A 97 18.67 -9.90 -1.33
CA HIS A 97 18.59 -10.70 -0.12
C HIS A 97 17.59 -11.86 -0.24
N SER A 98 17.30 -12.28 -1.45
CA SER A 98 16.40 -13.39 -1.68
C SER A 98 16.85 -14.20 -2.88
N THR A 99 16.35 -15.42 -2.95
CA THR A 99 16.49 -16.28 -4.12
C THR A 99 15.10 -16.65 -4.61
N LEU A 100 14.99 -16.81 -5.91
CA LEU A 100 13.75 -17.20 -6.55
C LEU A 100 14.02 -18.44 -7.37
N SER A 101 13.29 -19.52 -7.07
CA SER A 101 13.43 -20.79 -7.78
C SER A 101 12.06 -21.38 -8.03
N ASN A 102 11.73 -21.59 -9.29
CA ASN A 102 10.42 -22.12 -9.69
C ASN A 102 9.25 -21.33 -9.09
N GLY A 103 9.39 -20.02 -9.05
CA GLY A 103 8.34 -19.15 -8.51
C GLY A 103 8.28 -19.10 -7.00
N VAL A 104 9.15 -19.81 -6.29
CA VAL A 104 9.19 -19.82 -4.84
C VAL A 104 10.31 -18.89 -4.37
N CYS A 105 9.96 -17.93 -3.53
CA CYS A 105 10.90 -16.95 -2.99
C CYS A 105 11.35 -17.36 -1.60
N SER A 106 12.66 -17.29 -1.38
CA SER A 106 13.27 -17.59 -0.09
C SER A 106 14.12 -16.40 0.32
N GLY A 107 14.02 -15.99 1.56
CA GLY A 107 14.75 -14.85 2.10
C GLY A 107 13.85 -13.64 2.24
N MET A 108 14.27 -12.51 1.70
CA MET A 108 13.55 -11.24 1.84
C MET A 108 12.41 -11.14 0.82
N CYS A 109 11.27 -11.69 1.20
CA CYS A 109 10.06 -11.80 0.37
C CYS A 109 8.85 -11.24 1.09
N GLY A 110 7.87 -10.76 0.34
CA GLY A 110 6.62 -10.26 0.91
C GLY A 110 5.48 -10.33 -0.09
N LYS A 111 4.30 -9.93 0.37
CA LYS A 111 3.13 -9.89 -0.50
C LYS A 111 2.11 -8.85 -0.07
N VAL A 112 1.34 -8.40 -1.02
CA VAL A 112 0.18 -7.54 -0.80
C VAL A 112 -1.05 -8.34 -1.26
N ALA A 113 -1.97 -8.58 -0.34
CA ALA A 113 -3.24 -9.21 -0.65
C ALA A 113 -4.29 -8.12 -0.75
N VAL A 114 -4.93 -8.00 -1.91
CA VAL A 114 -5.93 -6.98 -2.19
C VAL A 114 -7.29 -7.63 -2.28
N THR A 115 -8.22 -7.18 -1.46
CA THR A 115 -9.58 -7.75 -1.38
C THR A 115 -10.65 -6.84 -1.97
#